data_256710132f6f845c0750842a1a5ae287
#
_entry.id   256710132f6f845c0750842a1a5ae287
#
_cell.length_a   1.000
_cell.length_b   1.000
_cell.length_c   1.000
_cell.angle_alpha   90.00
_cell.angle_beta   90.00
_cell.angle_gamma   90.00
#
_symmetry.space_group_name_H-M   'P 1'
#
loop_
_entity.id
_entity.type
_entity.pdbx_description
1 polymer ?
#
loop_
_entity_poly.entity_id
_entity_poly.type
_entity_poly.pdbx_seq_one_letter_code
_entity_poly.pdbx_strand_id
1 'polypeptide(L)'
;MNPPPLPRRNPIASFFVGLWDVMNFTRRLILNLVFFGVLVLVLIVMMVAMGKGASSAKILQDRTTLVIAPEGRLVEQYSTDPVSRALAKAVGDNNAEEIQLRDLIRAIEAARDDKKIERVVLELDKLQPSGFASMREVAAALQDLRASGKQLVAFSENMGQSQYLLAAQADEVYLDPMGSLLLEGLGRYRQYFRSGLQDKLGVDVHLFKVGEYKSAAEPYVLDAASPQAKEADLFWMNDVWQRYLGDIARARKLDAAQLAAGIDTLPEGIAAAGGDLARFALQ
;
A
#
# COMPACT_ATOMS: atom_id res chain seq x y z
N MET A 1 5.13 92.68 -15.72
CA MET A 1 4.82 91.58 -16.71
C MET A 1 4.02 90.52 -16.01
N ASN A 2 2.76 90.35 -16.34
CA ASN A 2 1.94 89.23 -15.80
C ASN A 2 2.32 87.92 -16.54
N PRO A 3 2.44 86.81 -15.85
CA PRO A 3 2.70 85.52 -16.49
C PRO A 3 1.51 85.14 -17.40
N PRO A 4 1.76 84.50 -18.54
CA PRO A 4 0.69 84.06 -19.43
C PRO A 4 -0.25 83.12 -18.74
N PRO A 5 -1.57 83.15 -19.05
CA PRO A 5 -2.54 82.25 -18.45
C PRO A 5 -2.24 80.78 -18.86
N LEU A 6 -2.28 79.87 -17.87
CA LEU A 6 -2.09 78.45 -18.10
C LEU A 6 -3.15 77.92 -19.07
N PRO A 7 -2.80 77.01 -19.99
CA PRO A 7 -3.75 76.47 -20.94
C PRO A 7 -4.85 75.68 -20.20
N ARG A 8 -6.13 76.04 -20.49
CA ARG A 8 -7.31 75.39 -19.98
C ARG A 8 -7.30 73.89 -20.52
N ARG A 9 -7.05 72.94 -19.67
CA ARG A 9 -7.17 71.55 -20.04
C ARG A 9 -8.63 71.26 -20.42
N ASN A 10 -8.82 70.58 -21.56
CA ASN A 10 -10.14 70.12 -22.00
C ASN A 10 -10.73 69.19 -20.98
N PRO A 11 -11.91 69.40 -20.37
CA PRO A 11 -12.49 68.61 -19.32
C PRO A 11 -12.71 67.14 -19.72
N ILE A 12 -13.00 66.88 -21.00
CA ILE A 12 -13.16 65.52 -21.56
C ILE A 12 -11.83 64.81 -21.57
N ALA A 13 -10.73 65.43 -21.98
CA ALA A 13 -9.40 64.80 -21.96
C ALA A 13 -8.94 64.52 -20.53
N SER A 14 -9.24 65.43 -19.57
CA SER A 14 -8.92 65.14 -18.15
C SER A 14 -9.69 63.96 -17.56
N PHE A 15 -10.93 63.78 -17.98
CA PHE A 15 -11.73 62.63 -17.59
C PHE A 15 -11.12 61.30 -18.09
N PHE A 16 -10.75 61.24 -19.37
CA PHE A 16 -10.11 60.03 -19.93
C PHE A 16 -8.72 59.74 -19.33
N VAL A 17 -7.93 60.76 -19.03
CA VAL A 17 -6.65 60.56 -18.32
C VAL A 17 -6.89 60.04 -16.91
N GLY A 18 -7.84 60.60 -16.17
CA GLY A 18 -8.19 60.10 -14.83
C GLY A 18 -8.69 58.65 -14.85
N LEU A 19 -9.52 58.31 -15.82
CA LEU A 19 -9.99 56.92 -16.00
C LEU A 19 -8.82 55.95 -16.30
N TRP A 20 -7.90 56.40 -17.17
CA TRP A 20 -6.69 55.64 -17.50
C TRP A 20 -5.78 55.44 -16.30
N ASP A 21 -5.60 56.46 -15.46
CA ASP A 21 -4.78 56.38 -14.25
C ASP A 21 -5.41 55.42 -13.22
N VAL A 22 -6.72 55.46 -13.03
CA VAL A 22 -7.44 54.53 -12.16
C VAL A 22 -7.31 53.09 -12.68
N MET A 23 -7.49 52.88 -13.98
CA MET A 23 -7.31 51.53 -14.56
C MET A 23 -5.88 51.03 -14.40
N ASN A 24 -4.88 51.86 -14.63
CA ASN A 24 -3.47 51.46 -14.44
C ASN A 24 -3.14 51.19 -12.97
N PHE A 25 -3.65 52.00 -12.05
CA PHE A 25 -3.51 51.79 -10.63
C PHE A 25 -4.13 50.43 -10.20
N THR A 26 -5.38 50.19 -10.61
CA THR A 26 -6.09 48.94 -10.29
C THR A 26 -5.36 47.73 -10.86
N ARG A 27 -4.89 47.80 -12.12
CA ARG A 27 -4.10 46.73 -12.73
C ARG A 27 -2.81 46.43 -11.94
N ARG A 28 -2.06 47.50 -11.57
CA ARG A 28 -0.82 47.33 -10.78
C ARG A 28 -1.11 46.77 -9.39
N LEU A 29 -2.19 47.21 -8.75
CA LEU A 29 -2.61 46.73 -7.45
C LEU A 29 -2.92 45.24 -7.50
N ILE A 30 -3.74 44.79 -8.48
CA ILE A 30 -4.09 43.37 -8.66
C ILE A 30 -2.85 42.54 -8.94
N LEU A 31 -1.98 42.96 -9.87
CA LEU A 31 -0.76 42.21 -10.21
C LEU A 31 0.19 42.09 -9.03
N ASN A 32 0.36 43.16 -8.25
CA ASN A 32 1.20 43.12 -7.05
C ASN A 32 0.59 42.20 -5.97
N LEU A 33 -0.73 42.24 -5.78
CA LEU A 33 -1.41 41.39 -4.80
C LEU A 33 -1.30 39.90 -5.17
N VAL A 34 -1.47 39.57 -6.46
CA VAL A 34 -1.25 38.23 -6.97
C VAL A 34 0.21 37.80 -6.79
N PHE A 35 1.16 38.69 -7.17
CA PHE A 35 2.59 38.38 -7.01
C PHE A 35 2.98 38.13 -5.55
N PHE A 36 2.57 39.01 -4.63
CA PHE A 36 2.84 38.78 -3.21
C PHE A 36 2.10 37.58 -2.65
N GLY A 37 0.88 37.31 -3.09
CA GLY A 37 0.14 36.09 -2.72
C GLY A 37 0.89 34.82 -3.12
N VAL A 38 1.37 34.77 -4.36
CA VAL A 38 2.18 33.63 -4.86
C VAL A 38 3.51 33.57 -4.10
N LEU A 39 4.17 34.68 -3.85
CA LEU A 39 5.42 34.70 -3.10
C LEU A 39 5.25 34.16 -1.68
N VAL A 40 4.19 34.60 -0.97
CA VAL A 40 3.87 34.10 0.38
C VAL A 40 3.55 32.61 0.33
N LEU A 41 2.80 32.14 -0.66
CA LEU A 41 2.51 30.71 -0.84
C LEU A 41 3.81 29.91 -1.03
N VAL A 42 4.71 30.37 -1.89
CA VAL A 42 6.02 29.73 -2.12
C VAL A 42 6.85 29.71 -0.83
N LEU A 43 6.87 30.79 -0.07
CA LEU A 43 7.59 30.86 1.21
C LEU A 43 6.98 29.89 2.25
N ILE A 44 5.65 29.77 2.32
CA ILE A 44 4.98 28.81 3.19
C ILE A 44 5.35 27.37 2.78
N VAL A 45 5.30 27.06 1.48
CA VAL A 45 5.69 25.73 0.96
C VAL A 45 7.16 25.44 1.28
N MET A 46 8.06 26.40 1.07
CA MET A 46 9.47 26.25 1.45
C MET A 46 9.64 26.03 2.94
N MET A 47 8.95 26.80 3.78
CA MET A 47 9.03 26.68 5.24
C MET A 47 8.54 25.30 5.70
N VAL A 48 7.43 24.82 5.14
CA VAL A 48 6.90 23.46 5.42
C VAL A 48 7.86 22.39 4.93
N ALA A 49 8.45 22.55 3.75
CA ALA A 49 9.43 21.62 3.20
C ALA A 49 10.71 21.56 4.06
N MET A 50 11.21 22.72 4.49
CA MET A 50 12.38 22.82 5.39
C MET A 50 12.07 22.29 6.79
N GLY A 51 10.87 22.55 7.31
CA GLY A 51 10.46 22.03 8.63
C GLY A 51 10.32 20.52 8.68
N LYS A 52 9.91 19.89 7.57
CA LYS A 52 9.87 18.42 7.46
C LYS A 52 11.26 17.79 7.27
N GLY A 53 12.24 18.54 6.77
CA GLY A 53 13.62 18.08 6.64
C GLY A 53 14.43 18.16 7.94
N ALA A 54 13.97 18.96 8.92
CA ALA A 54 14.59 19.10 10.23
C ALA A 54 13.92 18.20 11.28
N SER A 55 13.54 16.96 10.93
CA SER A 55 13.37 15.95 11.95
C SER A 55 14.74 15.75 12.57
N SER A 56 14.98 16.34 13.74
CA SER A 56 16.16 16.09 14.55
C SER A 56 16.34 14.58 14.59
N ALA A 57 17.42 14.09 13.99
CA ALA A 57 17.76 12.68 14.07
C ALA A 57 17.74 12.35 15.58
N LYS A 58 16.69 11.68 16.04
CA LYS A 58 16.63 11.26 17.44
C LYS A 58 17.84 10.40 17.67
N ILE A 59 18.73 10.84 18.52
CA ILE A 59 19.89 10.04 18.92
C ILE A 59 19.30 8.79 19.57
N LEU A 60 19.48 7.64 18.91
CA LEU A 60 19.05 6.37 19.47
C LEU A 60 19.81 6.13 20.76
N GLN A 61 19.07 5.82 21.80
CA GLN A 61 19.64 5.38 23.08
C GLN A 61 20.10 3.93 22.94
N ASP A 62 21.00 3.50 23.79
CA ASP A 62 21.36 2.09 23.87
C ASP A 62 20.16 1.25 24.31
N ARG A 63 20.03 0.04 23.76
CA ARG A 63 18.91 -0.88 24.03
C ARG A 63 17.54 -0.37 23.55
N THR A 64 17.53 0.38 22.45
CA THR A 64 16.29 0.88 21.86
C THR A 64 15.48 -0.24 21.24
N THR A 65 14.16 -0.15 21.40
CA THR A 65 13.18 -0.94 20.61
C THR A 65 12.80 -0.13 19.37
N LEU A 66 13.00 -0.72 18.19
CA LEU A 66 12.56 -0.14 16.92
C LEU A 66 11.18 -0.72 16.56
N VAL A 67 10.23 0.14 16.22
CA VAL A 67 8.95 -0.28 15.64
C VAL A 67 9.03 -0.12 14.12
N ILE A 68 8.76 -1.21 13.41
CA ILE A 68 8.60 -1.23 11.96
C ILE A 68 7.12 -1.46 11.67
N ALA A 69 6.43 -0.41 11.23
CA ALA A 69 5.00 -0.42 10.91
C ALA A 69 4.81 -0.10 9.41
N PRO A 70 4.90 -1.09 8.51
CA PRO A 70 4.72 -0.86 7.09
C PRO A 70 3.25 -0.53 6.79
N GLU A 71 3.02 0.55 6.01
CA GLU A 71 1.69 1.02 5.65
C GLU A 71 1.47 0.89 4.14
N GLY A 72 0.33 0.35 3.73
CA GLY A 72 -0.05 0.19 2.34
C GLY A 72 0.48 -1.08 1.68
N ARG A 73 0.49 -1.08 0.36
CA ARG A 73 0.88 -2.23 -0.45
C ARG A 73 2.39 -2.25 -0.70
N LEU A 74 3.00 -3.41 -0.50
CA LEU A 74 4.41 -3.64 -0.82
C LEU A 74 4.58 -3.75 -2.34
N VAL A 75 5.42 -2.88 -2.91
CA VAL A 75 5.69 -2.79 -4.35
C VAL A 75 7.20 -2.77 -4.63
N GLU A 76 7.61 -3.31 -5.75
CA GLU A 76 9.02 -3.20 -6.20
C GLU A 76 9.33 -1.78 -6.67
N GLN A 77 8.38 -1.18 -7.40
CA GLN A 77 8.42 0.19 -7.88
C GLN A 77 7.10 0.88 -7.61
N TYR A 78 7.17 2.14 -7.23
CA TYR A 78 5.97 2.93 -7.04
C TYR A 78 5.15 3.02 -8.34
N SER A 79 3.83 2.89 -8.23
CA SER A 79 2.90 2.96 -9.36
C SER A 79 2.70 4.38 -9.89
N THR A 80 3.00 5.39 -9.06
CA THR A 80 2.78 6.81 -9.36
C THR A 80 4.05 7.62 -9.12
N ASP A 81 4.12 8.80 -9.75
CA ASP A 81 5.22 9.75 -9.55
C ASP A 81 5.19 10.40 -8.15
N PRO A 82 6.32 10.99 -7.69
CA PRO A 82 6.41 11.55 -6.34
C PRO A 82 5.41 12.67 -6.04
N VAL A 83 5.04 13.48 -7.05
CA VAL A 83 4.11 14.60 -6.87
C VAL A 83 2.69 14.07 -6.66
N SER A 84 2.26 13.11 -7.48
CA SER A 84 0.97 12.45 -7.36
C SER A 84 0.82 11.74 -6.01
N ARG A 85 1.86 11.06 -5.51
CA ARG A 85 1.86 10.45 -4.17
C ARG A 85 1.73 11.49 -3.06
N ALA A 86 2.47 12.60 -3.16
CA ALA A 86 2.40 13.68 -2.18
C ALA A 86 0.99 14.30 -2.15
N LEU A 87 0.36 14.46 -3.32
CA LEU A 87 -1.01 14.96 -3.43
C LEU A 87 -2.03 13.98 -2.84
N ALA A 88 -1.95 12.69 -3.19
CA ALA A 88 -2.81 11.63 -2.64
C ALA A 88 -2.74 11.62 -1.11
N LYS A 89 -1.53 11.69 -0.55
CA LYS A 89 -1.32 11.77 0.90
C LYS A 89 -1.91 13.03 1.51
N ALA A 90 -1.83 14.17 0.82
CA ALA A 90 -2.37 15.45 1.30
C ALA A 90 -3.91 15.46 1.34
N VAL A 91 -4.59 14.71 0.45
CA VAL A 91 -6.05 14.56 0.42
C VAL A 91 -6.56 13.37 1.23
N GLY A 92 -5.67 12.62 1.91
CA GLY A 92 -6.03 11.49 2.77
C GLY A 92 -6.46 10.24 2.02
N ASP A 93 -5.99 10.04 0.79
CA ASP A 93 -6.23 8.82 0.03
C ASP A 93 -5.28 7.70 0.48
N ASN A 94 -5.72 6.94 1.47
CA ASN A 94 -4.95 5.82 2.03
C ASN A 94 -4.88 4.60 1.10
N ASN A 95 -5.72 4.52 0.07
CA ASN A 95 -5.67 3.42 -0.91
C ASN A 95 -4.48 3.53 -1.87
N ALA A 96 -3.89 4.73 -1.96
CA ALA A 96 -2.68 4.99 -2.76
C ALA A 96 -1.38 4.78 -1.98
N GLU A 97 -1.43 4.34 -0.72
CA GLU A 97 -0.22 4.10 0.06
C GLU A 97 0.53 2.88 -0.43
N GLU A 98 1.77 3.10 -0.79
CA GLU A 98 2.70 2.08 -1.25
C GLU A 98 4.00 2.19 -0.46
N ILE A 99 4.57 1.04 -0.11
CA ILE A 99 5.90 0.94 0.46
C ILE A 99 6.81 0.18 -0.50
N GLN A 100 7.99 0.71 -0.76
CA GLN A 100 8.91 0.06 -1.67
C GLN A 100 9.62 -1.09 -0.96
N LEU A 101 9.60 -2.27 -1.60
CA LEU A 101 10.22 -3.51 -1.08
C LEU A 101 11.67 -3.28 -0.64
N ARG A 102 12.47 -2.64 -1.50
CA ARG A 102 13.87 -2.35 -1.22
C ARG A 102 14.07 -1.47 0.00
N ASP A 103 13.20 -0.50 0.22
CA ASP A 103 13.33 0.43 1.36
C ASP A 103 12.95 -0.26 2.67
N LEU A 104 11.93 -1.14 2.64
CA LEU A 104 11.57 -1.96 3.80
C LEU A 104 12.71 -2.94 4.17
N ILE A 105 13.27 -3.64 3.18
CA ILE A 105 14.41 -4.55 3.41
C ILE A 105 15.60 -3.80 3.98
N ARG A 106 15.96 -2.65 3.42
CA ARG A 106 17.05 -1.81 3.96
C ARG A 106 16.82 -1.35 5.39
N ALA A 107 15.57 -1.03 5.75
CA ALA A 107 15.24 -0.66 7.13
C ALA A 107 15.44 -1.84 8.09
N ILE A 108 15.06 -3.06 7.68
CA ILE A 108 15.28 -4.30 8.44
C ILE A 108 16.78 -4.61 8.57
N GLU A 109 17.53 -4.49 7.48
CA GLU A 109 18.99 -4.69 7.48
C GLU A 109 19.70 -3.67 8.37
N ALA A 110 19.34 -2.39 8.27
CA ALA A 110 19.86 -1.34 9.13
C ALA A 110 19.57 -1.62 10.61
N ALA A 111 18.35 -2.10 10.92
CA ALA A 111 17.99 -2.51 12.26
C ALA A 111 18.83 -3.71 12.75
N ARG A 112 19.13 -4.67 11.87
CA ARG A 112 20.00 -5.81 12.16
C ARG A 112 21.42 -5.35 12.54
N ASP A 113 21.97 -4.41 11.83
CA ASP A 113 23.37 -4.01 11.93
C ASP A 113 23.60 -2.93 13.02
N ASP A 114 22.57 -2.19 13.44
CA ASP A 114 22.68 -1.14 14.47
C ASP A 114 22.75 -1.76 15.87
N LYS A 115 23.92 -1.58 16.54
CA LYS A 115 24.17 -2.10 17.89
C LYS A 115 23.27 -1.48 18.98
N LYS A 116 22.67 -0.33 18.73
CA LYS A 116 21.78 0.35 19.69
C LYS A 116 20.37 -0.25 19.69
N ILE A 117 19.99 -0.97 18.63
CA ILE A 117 18.70 -1.64 18.54
C ILE A 117 18.83 -3.03 19.15
N GLU A 118 18.11 -3.29 20.22
CA GLU A 118 18.05 -4.60 20.90
C GLU A 118 16.86 -5.43 20.45
N ARG A 119 15.74 -4.77 20.20
CA ARG A 119 14.46 -5.40 19.85
C ARG A 119 13.84 -4.70 18.66
N VAL A 120 13.16 -5.48 17.82
CA VAL A 120 12.32 -4.97 16.75
C VAL A 120 10.88 -5.43 17.00
N VAL A 121 9.93 -4.49 16.94
CA VAL A 121 8.49 -4.77 16.95
C VAL A 121 7.99 -4.54 15.54
N LEU A 122 7.38 -5.56 14.97
CA LEU A 122 6.75 -5.54 13.65
C LEU A 122 5.23 -5.39 13.82
N GLU A 123 4.69 -4.26 13.38
CA GLU A 123 3.27 -3.93 13.46
C GLU A 123 2.65 -4.05 12.05
N LEU A 124 1.69 -4.95 11.87
CA LEU A 124 1.28 -5.40 10.53
C LEU A 124 -0.14 -4.96 10.12
N ASP A 125 -0.87 -4.25 10.99
CA ASP A 125 -2.28 -3.91 10.76
C ASP A 125 -2.53 -3.11 9.47
N LYS A 126 -1.60 -2.26 9.10
CA LYS A 126 -1.72 -1.40 7.93
C LYS A 126 -1.06 -1.96 6.67
N LEU A 127 -0.39 -3.10 6.79
CA LEU A 127 0.22 -3.77 5.63
C LEU A 127 -0.86 -4.44 4.80
N GLN A 128 -1.00 -4.00 3.56
CA GLN A 128 -1.94 -4.59 2.62
C GLN A 128 -1.38 -5.86 1.97
N PRO A 129 -2.24 -6.83 1.57
CA PRO A 129 -1.82 -8.01 0.82
C PRO A 129 -1.01 -7.62 -0.42
N SER A 130 0.11 -8.31 -0.61
CA SER A 130 1.09 -8.01 -1.66
C SER A 130 1.54 -9.29 -2.37
N GLY A 131 2.36 -9.17 -3.40
CA GLY A 131 2.87 -10.32 -4.15
C GLY A 131 3.64 -11.30 -3.26
N PHE A 132 3.38 -12.59 -3.42
CA PHE A 132 3.98 -13.64 -2.59
C PHE A 132 5.52 -13.63 -2.62
N ALA A 133 6.11 -13.40 -3.80
CA ALA A 133 7.57 -13.32 -3.93
C ALA A 133 8.16 -12.19 -3.08
N SER A 134 7.62 -10.97 -3.20
CA SER A 134 8.07 -9.80 -2.43
C SER A 134 7.90 -10.00 -0.93
N MET A 135 6.78 -10.62 -0.51
CA MET A 135 6.55 -10.97 0.91
C MET A 135 7.59 -11.96 1.43
N ARG A 136 8.00 -12.95 0.62
CA ARG A 136 9.05 -13.89 1.00
C ARG A 136 10.43 -13.25 1.12
N GLU A 137 10.74 -12.23 0.30
CA GLU A 137 12.00 -11.48 0.44
C GLU A 137 12.03 -10.72 1.77
N VAL A 138 10.92 -10.09 2.17
CA VAL A 138 10.83 -9.46 3.50
C VAL A 138 10.95 -10.51 4.61
N ALA A 139 10.27 -11.65 4.48
CA ALA A 139 10.38 -12.75 5.45
C ALA A 139 11.83 -13.23 5.61
N ALA A 140 12.59 -13.34 4.53
CA ALA A 140 14.01 -13.71 4.58
C ALA A 140 14.85 -12.65 5.33
N ALA A 141 14.62 -11.36 5.06
CA ALA A 141 15.31 -10.29 5.79
C ALA A 141 14.97 -10.29 7.30
N LEU A 142 13.74 -10.63 7.68
CA LEU A 142 13.32 -10.79 9.08
C LEU A 142 13.99 -12.01 9.73
N GLN A 143 14.16 -13.11 8.99
CA GLN A 143 14.92 -14.28 9.47
C GLN A 143 16.37 -13.93 9.75
N ASP A 144 17.03 -13.17 8.87
CA ASP A 144 18.40 -12.72 9.04
C ASP A 144 18.53 -11.78 10.25
N LEU A 145 17.57 -10.88 10.45
CA LEU A 145 17.51 -10.01 11.61
C LEU A 145 17.40 -10.85 12.90
N ARG A 146 16.51 -11.82 12.96
CA ARG A 146 16.37 -12.72 14.09
C ARG A 146 17.62 -13.55 14.32
N ALA A 147 18.24 -14.07 13.26
CA ALA A 147 19.50 -14.83 13.34
C ALA A 147 20.67 -14.01 13.88
N SER A 148 20.62 -12.67 13.80
CA SER A 148 21.64 -11.79 14.40
C SER A 148 21.57 -11.70 15.92
N GLY A 149 20.59 -12.35 16.55
CA GLY A 149 20.39 -12.38 18.01
C GLY A 149 19.50 -11.25 18.54
N LYS A 150 18.91 -10.43 17.67
CA LYS A 150 17.92 -9.42 18.08
C LYS A 150 16.57 -10.07 18.28
N GLN A 151 15.84 -9.64 19.31
CA GLN A 151 14.49 -10.09 19.56
C GLN A 151 13.55 -9.47 18.52
N LEU A 152 12.81 -10.31 17.80
CA LEU A 152 11.78 -9.90 16.88
C LEU A 152 10.41 -10.25 17.47
N VAL A 153 9.53 -9.26 17.62
CA VAL A 153 8.17 -9.40 18.12
C VAL A 153 7.23 -8.93 17.03
N ALA A 154 6.21 -9.69 16.70
CA ALA A 154 5.15 -9.26 15.79
C ALA A 154 3.85 -9.01 16.56
N PHE A 155 3.17 -7.95 16.20
CA PHE A 155 1.85 -7.59 16.74
C PHE A 155 0.90 -7.21 15.60
N SER A 156 -0.35 -7.62 15.72
CA SER A 156 -1.43 -7.15 14.85
C SER A 156 -2.78 -7.36 15.52
N GLU A 157 -3.74 -6.50 15.21
CA GLU A 157 -5.14 -6.71 15.59
C GLU A 157 -5.75 -7.82 14.73
N ASN A 158 -5.46 -7.83 13.42
CA ASN A 158 -5.94 -8.84 12.49
C ASN A 158 -4.84 -9.27 11.53
N MET A 159 -4.73 -10.55 11.24
CA MET A 159 -3.76 -11.10 10.32
C MET A 159 -4.45 -11.97 9.26
N GLY A 160 -4.24 -11.64 7.99
CA GLY A 160 -4.45 -12.55 6.88
C GLY A 160 -3.16 -13.29 6.53
N GLN A 161 -3.21 -14.11 5.50
CA GLN A 161 -2.08 -14.94 5.05
C GLN A 161 -0.80 -14.14 4.77
N SER A 162 -0.90 -12.96 4.16
CA SER A 162 0.26 -12.13 3.85
C SER A 162 0.95 -11.61 5.12
N GLN A 163 0.18 -11.07 6.07
CA GLN A 163 0.71 -10.57 7.32
C GLN A 163 1.31 -11.71 8.15
N TYR A 164 0.62 -12.85 8.22
CA TYR A 164 1.11 -13.99 9.01
C TYR A 164 2.39 -14.59 8.45
N LEU A 165 2.63 -14.55 7.15
CA LEU A 165 3.91 -14.97 6.57
C LEU A 165 5.10 -14.20 7.17
N LEU A 166 4.92 -12.91 7.45
CA LEU A 166 5.93 -12.07 8.10
C LEU A 166 5.94 -12.27 9.61
N ALA A 167 4.77 -12.26 10.26
CA ALA A 167 4.63 -12.44 11.69
C ALA A 167 5.22 -13.79 12.16
N ALA A 168 5.06 -14.84 11.37
CA ALA A 168 5.59 -16.16 11.65
C ALA A 168 7.11 -16.20 11.81
N GLN A 169 7.85 -15.23 11.25
CA GLN A 169 9.30 -15.12 11.39
C GLN A 169 9.73 -14.59 12.77
N ALA A 170 8.81 -14.01 13.54
CA ALA A 170 9.10 -13.45 14.85
C ALA A 170 9.34 -14.52 15.93
N ASP A 171 10.05 -14.15 17.01
CA ASP A 171 10.21 -14.98 18.20
C ASP A 171 8.88 -15.12 18.93
N GLU A 172 8.14 -14.01 19.01
CA GLU A 172 6.84 -13.91 19.65
C GLU A 172 5.83 -13.23 18.71
N VAL A 173 4.62 -13.79 18.63
CA VAL A 173 3.52 -13.22 17.84
C VAL A 173 2.36 -12.92 18.77
N TYR A 174 1.93 -11.69 18.78
CA TYR A 174 0.80 -11.21 19.56
C TYR A 174 -0.36 -10.88 18.64
N LEU A 175 -1.52 -11.43 18.91
CA LEU A 175 -2.78 -11.14 18.26
C LEU A 175 -3.73 -10.51 19.29
N ASP A 176 -4.49 -9.49 18.89
CA ASP A 176 -5.50 -8.91 19.73
C ASP A 176 -6.54 -10.00 20.12
N PRO A 177 -6.98 -10.08 21.40
CA PRO A 177 -7.97 -11.06 21.83
C PRO A 177 -9.33 -10.97 21.11
N MET A 178 -9.66 -9.81 20.54
CA MET A 178 -10.86 -9.60 19.72
C MET A 178 -10.56 -9.70 18.21
N GLY A 179 -9.33 -9.99 17.86
CA GLY A 179 -8.85 -10.03 16.48
C GLY A 179 -9.03 -11.38 15.81
N SER A 180 -8.43 -11.52 14.65
CA SER A 180 -8.50 -12.75 13.85
C SER A 180 -7.19 -13.06 13.16
N LEU A 181 -6.89 -14.34 13.07
CA LEU A 181 -5.90 -14.90 12.15
C LEU A 181 -6.62 -15.87 11.22
N LEU A 182 -6.65 -15.55 9.92
CA LEU A 182 -7.30 -16.40 8.93
C LEU A 182 -6.32 -16.84 7.84
N LEU A 183 -6.21 -18.16 7.70
CA LEU A 183 -5.46 -18.84 6.66
C LEU A 183 -6.44 -19.63 5.80
N GLU A 184 -6.82 -19.07 4.65
CA GLU A 184 -7.93 -19.59 3.84
C GLU A 184 -7.48 -20.40 2.61
N GLY A 185 -6.17 -20.44 2.33
CA GLY A 185 -5.63 -21.02 1.12
C GLY A 185 -5.63 -20.06 -0.08
N LEU A 186 -5.52 -20.62 -1.27
CA LEU A 186 -5.52 -19.85 -2.51
C LEU A 186 -6.76 -20.18 -3.32
N GLY A 187 -7.50 -19.16 -3.72
CA GLY A 187 -8.68 -19.26 -4.57
C GLY A 187 -8.57 -18.37 -5.81
N ARG A 188 -9.06 -18.85 -6.93
CA ARG A 188 -9.20 -18.07 -8.15
C ARG A 188 -10.63 -18.08 -8.63
N TYR A 189 -11.27 -16.93 -8.63
CA TYR A 189 -12.64 -16.74 -9.08
C TYR A 189 -12.63 -16.00 -10.40
N ARG A 190 -13.43 -16.50 -11.38
CA ARG A 190 -13.61 -15.88 -12.69
C ARG A 190 -15.10 -15.84 -13.02
N GLN A 191 -15.55 -14.72 -13.54
CA GLN A 191 -16.92 -14.58 -14.04
C GLN A 191 -17.03 -15.18 -15.45
N TYR A 192 -18.15 -15.82 -15.75
CA TYR A 192 -18.48 -16.42 -17.03
C TYR A 192 -19.73 -15.77 -17.59
N PHE A 193 -19.74 -15.42 -18.86
CA PHE A 193 -20.75 -14.58 -19.49
C PHE A 193 -21.49 -15.27 -20.63
N ARG A 194 -21.16 -16.54 -20.97
CA ARG A 194 -21.75 -17.26 -22.10
C ARG A 194 -23.29 -17.22 -22.06
N SER A 195 -23.89 -17.65 -20.94
CA SER A 195 -25.36 -17.66 -20.82
C SER A 195 -25.99 -16.27 -20.99
N GLY A 196 -25.33 -15.21 -20.49
CA GLY A 196 -25.77 -13.84 -20.68
C GLY A 196 -25.69 -13.39 -22.13
N LEU A 197 -24.58 -13.66 -22.80
CA LEU A 197 -24.34 -13.23 -24.17
C LEU A 197 -25.14 -14.06 -25.19
N GLN A 198 -25.01 -15.39 -25.12
CA GLN A 198 -25.62 -16.27 -26.14
C GLN A 198 -27.08 -16.51 -25.86
N ASP A 199 -27.45 -16.95 -24.64
CA ASP A 199 -28.82 -17.41 -24.35
C ASP A 199 -29.81 -16.24 -24.13
N LYS A 200 -29.34 -15.09 -23.57
CA LYS A 200 -30.24 -13.95 -23.29
C LYS A 200 -30.16 -12.84 -24.33
N LEU A 201 -28.97 -12.52 -24.83
CA LEU A 201 -28.76 -11.41 -25.77
C LEU A 201 -28.68 -11.86 -27.23
N GLY A 202 -28.62 -13.19 -27.51
CA GLY A 202 -28.51 -13.72 -28.87
C GLY A 202 -27.20 -13.35 -29.59
N VAL A 203 -26.12 -13.12 -28.81
CA VAL A 203 -24.80 -12.77 -29.35
C VAL A 203 -24.00 -14.04 -29.56
N ASP A 204 -23.71 -14.41 -30.79
CA ASP A 204 -22.84 -15.53 -31.13
C ASP A 204 -21.36 -15.14 -30.95
N VAL A 205 -20.66 -15.87 -30.10
CA VAL A 205 -19.23 -15.68 -29.86
C VAL A 205 -18.44 -16.78 -30.55
N HIS A 206 -17.69 -16.43 -31.59
CA HIS A 206 -16.82 -17.35 -32.32
C HIS A 206 -15.39 -17.25 -31.78
N LEU A 207 -14.89 -18.34 -31.16
CA LEU A 207 -13.55 -18.41 -30.59
C LEU A 207 -12.61 -19.19 -31.51
N PHE A 208 -11.56 -18.52 -31.97
CA PHE A 208 -10.46 -19.14 -32.69
C PHE A 208 -9.23 -19.25 -31.75
N LYS A 209 -8.93 -20.43 -31.25
CA LYS A 209 -7.79 -20.67 -30.36
C LYS A 209 -6.93 -21.83 -30.88
N VAL A 210 -5.64 -21.75 -30.66
CA VAL A 210 -4.69 -22.84 -30.87
C VAL A 210 -4.02 -23.14 -29.52
N GLY A 211 -4.15 -24.40 -29.07
CA GLY A 211 -3.66 -24.89 -27.81
C GLY A 211 -4.76 -25.02 -26.73
N GLU A 212 -4.78 -26.16 -26.06
CA GLU A 212 -5.84 -26.54 -25.13
C GLU A 212 -5.85 -25.68 -23.85
N TYR A 213 -4.67 -25.29 -23.38
CA TYR A 213 -4.49 -24.49 -22.16
C TYR A 213 -4.70 -22.97 -22.34
N LYS A 214 -5.08 -22.52 -23.54
CA LYS A 214 -5.40 -21.09 -23.77
C LYS A 214 -6.82 -20.78 -23.30
N SER A 215 -6.97 -20.44 -22.03
CA SER A 215 -8.27 -20.26 -21.36
C SER A 215 -8.74 -18.79 -21.26
N ALA A 216 -8.01 -17.82 -21.83
CA ALA A 216 -8.31 -16.39 -21.67
C ALA A 216 -9.73 -16.00 -22.12
N ALA A 217 -10.23 -16.60 -23.22
CA ALA A 217 -11.53 -16.29 -23.81
C ALA A 217 -12.64 -17.27 -23.36
N GLU A 218 -12.37 -18.26 -22.54
CA GLU A 218 -13.39 -19.19 -22.02
C GLU A 218 -14.57 -18.50 -21.35
N PRO A 219 -14.41 -17.39 -20.62
CA PRO A 219 -15.54 -16.68 -20.02
C PRO A 219 -16.64 -16.27 -20.98
N TYR A 220 -16.35 -16.13 -22.26
CA TYR A 220 -17.32 -15.72 -23.26
C TYR A 220 -18.02 -16.89 -23.99
N VAL A 221 -17.46 -18.10 -23.88
CA VAL A 221 -17.93 -19.29 -24.61
C VAL A 221 -18.26 -20.49 -23.72
N LEU A 222 -17.94 -20.42 -22.43
CA LEU A 222 -18.25 -21.44 -21.42
C LEU A 222 -18.96 -20.80 -20.22
N ASP A 223 -19.59 -21.63 -19.39
CA ASP A 223 -20.22 -21.21 -18.12
C ASP A 223 -19.34 -21.52 -16.89
N ALA A 224 -18.24 -22.26 -17.10
CA ALA A 224 -17.27 -22.60 -16.06
C ALA A 224 -15.89 -22.85 -16.68
N ALA A 225 -14.85 -22.90 -15.85
CA ALA A 225 -13.50 -23.22 -16.29
C ALA A 225 -13.42 -24.62 -16.89
N SER A 226 -12.72 -24.75 -18.02
CA SER A 226 -12.41 -26.06 -18.61
C SER A 226 -11.50 -26.89 -17.67
N PRO A 227 -11.48 -28.22 -17.84
CA PRO A 227 -10.54 -29.08 -17.11
C PRO A 227 -9.07 -28.63 -17.25
N GLN A 228 -8.67 -28.24 -18.46
CA GLN A 228 -7.32 -27.76 -18.76
C GLN A 228 -7.01 -26.43 -18.05
N ALA A 229 -7.98 -25.51 -17.99
CA ALA A 229 -7.82 -24.26 -17.24
C ALA A 229 -7.67 -24.53 -15.73
N LYS A 230 -8.47 -25.44 -15.18
CA LYS A 230 -8.37 -25.86 -13.78
C LYS A 230 -7.03 -26.53 -13.48
N GLU A 231 -6.57 -27.42 -14.34
CA GLU A 231 -5.27 -28.08 -14.20
C GLU A 231 -4.12 -27.06 -14.18
N ALA A 232 -4.12 -26.13 -15.12
CA ALA A 232 -3.11 -25.07 -15.18
C ALA A 232 -3.13 -24.16 -13.94
N ASP A 233 -4.33 -23.80 -13.44
CA ASP A 233 -4.45 -23.01 -12.24
C ASP A 233 -3.96 -23.78 -10.99
N LEU A 234 -4.36 -25.02 -10.83
CA LEU A 234 -3.94 -25.86 -9.72
C LEU A 234 -2.43 -26.12 -9.71
N PHE A 235 -1.80 -26.26 -10.87
CA PHE A 235 -0.36 -26.49 -10.97
C PHE A 235 0.46 -25.41 -10.26
N TRP A 236 0.22 -24.13 -10.56
CA TRP A 236 0.97 -23.05 -9.93
C TRP A 236 0.45 -22.71 -8.52
N MET A 237 -0.88 -22.80 -8.28
CA MET A 237 -1.46 -22.51 -6.96
C MET A 237 -0.97 -23.50 -5.91
N ASN A 238 -0.92 -24.78 -6.24
CA ASN A 238 -0.39 -25.80 -5.32
C ASN A 238 1.09 -25.56 -4.99
N ASP A 239 1.93 -25.21 -5.97
CA ASP A 239 3.34 -24.91 -5.72
C ASP A 239 3.49 -23.70 -4.77
N VAL A 240 2.77 -22.61 -5.04
CA VAL A 240 2.76 -21.42 -4.17
C VAL A 240 2.28 -21.74 -2.76
N TRP A 241 1.20 -22.52 -2.65
CA TRP A 241 0.61 -22.91 -1.37
C TRP A 241 1.55 -23.80 -0.56
N GLN A 242 2.15 -24.79 -1.16
CA GLN A 242 3.13 -25.66 -0.50
C GLN A 242 4.35 -24.87 0.00
N ARG A 243 4.82 -23.90 -0.76
CA ARG A 243 5.90 -23.00 -0.33
C ARG A 243 5.47 -22.15 0.87
N TYR A 244 4.26 -21.60 0.84
CA TYR A 244 3.70 -20.82 1.94
C TYR A 244 3.62 -21.65 3.23
N LEU A 245 3.02 -22.83 3.17
CA LEU A 245 2.93 -23.74 4.31
C LEU A 245 4.32 -24.14 4.83
N GLY A 246 5.24 -24.45 3.93
CA GLY A 246 6.61 -24.82 4.29
C GLY A 246 7.39 -23.68 4.95
N ASP A 247 7.19 -22.44 4.52
CA ASP A 247 7.85 -21.28 5.11
C ASP A 247 7.33 -21.00 6.54
N ILE A 248 6.01 -21.12 6.77
CA ILE A 248 5.42 -20.99 8.11
C ILE A 248 5.81 -22.15 9.00
N ALA A 249 5.68 -23.37 8.53
CA ALA A 249 6.00 -24.58 9.29
C ALA A 249 7.47 -24.54 9.79
N ARG A 250 8.39 -24.13 8.92
CA ARG A 250 9.80 -23.97 9.28
C ARG A 250 9.99 -22.86 10.31
N ALA A 251 9.37 -21.72 10.14
CA ALA A 251 9.53 -20.57 11.03
C ALA A 251 8.95 -20.82 12.43
N ARG A 252 7.81 -21.50 12.50
CA ARG A 252 7.07 -21.80 13.74
C ARG A 252 7.38 -23.21 14.31
N LYS A 253 8.21 -24.00 13.64
CA LYS A 253 8.54 -25.40 14.01
C LYS A 253 7.31 -26.30 14.09
N LEU A 254 6.39 -26.12 13.13
CA LEU A 254 5.17 -26.89 12.98
C LEU A 254 5.34 -27.97 11.92
N ASP A 255 4.44 -28.97 11.92
CA ASP A 255 4.29 -29.87 10.79
C ASP A 255 3.42 -29.25 9.70
N ALA A 256 3.94 -29.20 8.47
CA ALA A 256 3.23 -28.57 7.36
C ALA A 256 1.94 -29.31 6.96
N ALA A 257 1.88 -30.64 7.13
CA ALA A 257 0.70 -31.41 6.82
C ALA A 257 -0.39 -31.18 7.89
N GLN A 258 -0.01 -31.06 9.16
CA GLN A 258 -0.94 -30.74 10.24
C GLN A 258 -1.48 -29.30 10.06
N LEU A 259 -0.64 -28.35 9.68
CA LEU A 259 -1.07 -26.99 9.38
C LEU A 259 -2.07 -26.97 8.22
N ALA A 260 -1.80 -27.70 7.13
CA ALA A 260 -2.72 -27.82 6.00
C ALA A 260 -4.06 -28.43 6.43
N ALA A 261 -4.04 -29.53 7.18
CA ALA A 261 -5.24 -30.19 7.68
C ALA A 261 -6.09 -29.29 8.60
N GLY A 262 -5.44 -28.47 9.43
CA GLY A 262 -6.14 -27.47 10.26
C GLY A 262 -6.82 -26.38 9.42
N ILE A 263 -6.22 -25.99 8.31
CA ILE A 263 -6.82 -25.03 7.37
C ILE A 263 -7.99 -25.67 6.59
N ASP A 264 -7.85 -26.93 6.17
CA ASP A 264 -8.92 -27.66 5.47
C ASP A 264 -10.16 -27.87 6.35
N THR A 265 -10.00 -27.90 7.68
CA THR A 265 -11.07 -28.05 8.68
C THR A 265 -11.35 -26.75 9.44
N LEU A 266 -11.08 -25.60 8.82
CA LEU A 266 -11.23 -24.27 9.42
C LEU A 266 -12.63 -24.04 10.04
N PRO A 267 -13.76 -24.33 9.36
CA PRO A 267 -15.10 -24.11 9.93
C PRO A 267 -15.35 -24.89 11.20
N GLU A 268 -14.92 -26.16 11.25
CA GLU A 268 -15.05 -27.05 12.41
C GLU A 268 -14.18 -26.57 13.57
N GLY A 269 -12.95 -26.14 13.28
CA GLY A 269 -12.02 -25.59 14.27
C GLY A 269 -12.55 -24.31 14.91
N ILE A 270 -13.06 -23.39 14.10
CA ILE A 270 -13.69 -22.14 14.59
C ILE A 270 -14.93 -22.46 15.45
N ALA A 271 -15.77 -23.39 15.01
CA ALA A 271 -16.93 -23.81 15.79
C ALA A 271 -16.53 -24.41 17.14
N ALA A 272 -15.48 -25.24 17.18
CA ALA A 272 -14.94 -25.82 18.41
C ALA A 272 -14.36 -24.76 19.37
N ALA A 273 -13.81 -23.66 18.82
CA ALA A 273 -13.36 -22.51 19.59
C ALA A 273 -14.51 -21.58 20.08
N GLY A 274 -15.76 -21.94 19.78
CA GLY A 274 -16.94 -21.14 20.14
C GLY A 274 -17.15 -19.90 19.25
N GLY A 275 -16.60 -19.89 18.04
CA GLY A 275 -16.61 -18.76 17.13
C GLY A 275 -15.53 -17.70 17.40
N ASP A 276 -14.66 -17.93 18.36
CA ASP A 276 -13.57 -17.05 18.75
C ASP A 276 -12.33 -17.33 17.88
N LEU A 277 -12.07 -16.44 16.93
CA LEU A 277 -10.98 -16.58 15.94
C LEU A 277 -9.59 -16.43 16.58
N ALA A 278 -9.46 -15.57 17.60
CA ALA A 278 -8.19 -15.42 18.30
C ALA A 278 -7.86 -16.65 19.13
N ARG A 279 -8.86 -17.25 19.80
CA ARG A 279 -8.71 -18.52 20.51
C ARG A 279 -8.39 -19.68 19.55
N PHE A 280 -9.04 -19.71 18.40
CA PHE A 280 -8.75 -20.70 17.36
C PHE A 280 -7.29 -20.62 16.91
N ALA A 281 -6.75 -19.43 16.73
CA ALA A 281 -5.37 -19.22 16.30
C ALA A 281 -4.30 -19.71 17.31
N LEU A 282 -4.68 -19.97 18.57
CA LEU A 282 -3.79 -20.51 19.62
C LEU A 282 -3.80 -22.04 19.71
N GLN A 283 -4.69 -22.73 19.01
CA GLN A 283 -4.81 -24.19 19.00
C GLN A 283 -3.95 -24.82 17.91
#